data_1aa1742f1ad0298109e1d34e2baab6a9
#
_entry.id   1aa1742f1ad0298109e1d34e2baab6a9
#
_cell.length_a   1.000
_cell.length_b   1.000
_cell.length_c   1.000
_cell.angle_alpha   90.00
_cell.angle_beta   90.00
_cell.angle_gamma   90.00
#
_symmetry.space_group_name_H-M   'P 1'
#
loop_
_entity.id
_entity.type
_entity.pdbx_description
1 polymer ?
#
loop_
_entity_poly.entity_id
_entity_poly.type
_entity_poly.pdbx_seq_one_letter_code
_entity_poly.pdbx_strand_id
1 'polypeptide(L)'
;ASIKRDTQVRYQGGVKSPVLTEVKKSDKVTVLEDENDWMKVATKDGFIGYVKTNALNSVEKELVSRDYEEPEYTNISENYTINMAWHNVSNADANSYILETIASTKGLNTIAPTWFSLADTEGNITSLADADYVNYAHQSNLEVWAVLRDFHGGINSYEETYQVLSYTSKRAKLINQVISKALETDVDGINLDFELVSDECGPHYVQFVRELSVKCRQNGLVFSVDNYVPQPYNAHYDIEEQAAVADYVVVMGYDEHTEGSYEAGSVASIGYLKNGISEALKSVPADKLIAGVPFYTRLWFERPKTDEEFAADEGTEAENYPNKVKSSAYGMDDKTKQNYAQWEGDGGVYKIWLEDTQSLEEKLKVIKENQLAGVAEWSLGMEGSGVWALILQYVN
;
A
#
# COMPACT_ATOMS: atom_id res chain seq x y z
N ALA A 1 39.53 -14.44 13.93
CA ALA A 1 40.90 -14.96 13.88
C ALA A 1 41.90 -13.80 13.94
N SER A 2 43.17 -14.11 14.22
CA SER A 2 44.24 -13.12 14.08
C SER A 2 45.23 -13.56 13.00
N ILE A 3 45.91 -12.60 12.39
CA ILE A 3 46.93 -12.83 11.34
C ILE A 3 48.23 -13.37 11.97
N LYS A 4 48.70 -14.50 11.48
CA LYS A 4 49.89 -15.19 11.98
C LYS A 4 51.20 -14.53 11.47
N ARG A 5 51.14 -13.98 10.24
CA ARG A 5 52.28 -13.29 9.56
C ARG A 5 51.73 -12.31 8.55
N ASP A 6 52.49 -11.29 8.24
CA ASP A 6 52.13 -10.31 7.21
C ASP A 6 51.66 -11.00 5.93
N THR A 7 50.51 -10.64 5.41
CA THR A 7 49.90 -11.29 4.25
C THR A 7 49.01 -10.33 3.49
N GLN A 8 48.57 -10.75 2.30
CA GLN A 8 47.73 -9.99 1.42
C GLN A 8 46.29 -10.52 1.46
N VAL A 9 45.32 -9.62 1.53
CA VAL A 9 43.89 -9.89 1.29
C VAL A 9 43.64 -9.75 -0.19
N ARG A 10 43.11 -10.76 -0.82
CA ARG A 10 42.93 -10.84 -2.27
C ARG A 10 41.44 -10.87 -2.62
N TYR A 11 41.12 -10.44 -3.84
CA TYR A 11 39.75 -10.40 -4.33
C TYR A 11 39.09 -11.80 -4.39
N GLN A 12 39.85 -12.83 -4.75
CA GLN A 12 39.41 -14.24 -4.78
C GLN A 12 40.50 -15.15 -4.16
N GLY A 13 40.13 -16.36 -3.79
CA GLY A 13 41.03 -17.39 -3.33
C GLY A 13 42.02 -17.83 -4.42
N GLY A 14 43.20 -17.21 -4.48
CA GLY A 14 44.24 -17.55 -5.47
C GLY A 14 45.42 -16.61 -5.46
N VAL A 15 46.64 -17.15 -5.62
CA VAL A 15 47.88 -16.34 -5.61
C VAL A 15 48.00 -15.34 -6.74
N LYS A 16 47.24 -15.54 -7.83
CA LYS A 16 47.17 -14.63 -8.99
C LYS A 16 46.04 -13.63 -8.91
N SER A 17 45.15 -13.76 -7.91
CA SER A 17 44.04 -12.83 -7.72
C SER A 17 44.55 -11.43 -7.32
N PRO A 18 43.90 -10.34 -7.74
CA PRO A 18 44.26 -8.99 -7.35
C PRO A 18 44.33 -8.82 -5.83
N VAL A 19 45.30 -8.02 -5.38
CA VAL A 19 45.46 -7.67 -3.97
C VAL A 19 44.55 -6.49 -3.65
N LEU A 20 43.72 -6.63 -2.64
CA LEU A 20 42.82 -5.58 -2.16
C LEU A 20 43.50 -4.72 -1.10
N THR A 21 44.19 -5.35 -0.15
CA THR A 21 44.91 -4.69 0.93
C THR A 21 45.95 -5.66 1.54
N GLU A 22 46.81 -5.12 2.41
CA GLU A 22 47.74 -5.90 3.21
C GLU A 22 47.34 -5.85 4.68
N VAL A 23 47.47 -6.99 5.37
CA VAL A 23 47.27 -7.11 6.81
C VAL A 23 48.53 -7.59 7.49
N LYS A 24 48.78 -7.07 8.68
CA LYS A 24 50.00 -7.31 9.45
C LYS A 24 49.83 -8.42 10.46
N LYS A 25 50.93 -9.00 10.90
CA LYS A 25 50.95 -9.97 12.00
C LYS A 25 50.19 -9.39 13.21
N SER A 26 49.34 -10.19 13.80
CA SER A 26 48.46 -9.90 14.95
C SER A 26 47.25 -9.03 14.64
N ASP A 27 47.05 -8.54 13.41
CA ASP A 27 45.79 -7.92 13.04
C ASP A 27 44.61 -8.92 13.24
N LYS A 28 43.49 -8.42 13.72
CA LYS A 28 42.27 -9.20 13.83
C LYS A 28 41.46 -9.09 12.54
N VAL A 29 40.92 -10.24 12.10
CA VAL A 29 40.00 -10.33 10.97
C VAL A 29 38.80 -11.18 11.36
N THR A 30 37.64 -10.84 10.84
CA THR A 30 36.43 -11.68 10.96
C THR A 30 36.45 -12.69 9.82
N VAL A 31 36.37 -13.99 10.14
CA VAL A 31 36.23 -15.03 9.14
C VAL A 31 34.75 -15.14 8.77
N LEU A 32 34.46 -15.01 7.48
CA LEU A 32 33.11 -15.07 6.93
C LEU A 32 32.80 -16.46 6.37
N GLU A 33 33.75 -17.04 5.60
CA GLU A 33 33.59 -18.33 4.94
C GLU A 33 34.93 -19.10 4.97
N ASP A 34 34.86 -20.43 5.04
CA ASP A 34 36.00 -21.36 4.94
C ASP A 34 35.95 -22.05 3.57
N GLU A 35 36.96 -21.78 2.74
CA GLU A 35 37.13 -22.39 1.42
C GLU A 35 38.43 -23.21 1.36
N ASN A 36 38.63 -24.09 2.33
CA ASN A 36 39.78 -24.96 2.43
C ASN A 36 41.15 -24.23 2.56
N ASP A 37 41.85 -24.01 1.44
CA ASP A 37 43.15 -23.33 1.44
C ASP A 37 43.09 -21.83 1.63
N TRP A 38 41.88 -21.26 1.51
CA TRP A 38 41.61 -19.84 1.62
C TRP A 38 40.43 -19.58 2.56
N MET A 39 40.56 -18.54 3.34
CA MET A 39 39.46 -18.03 4.18
C MET A 39 39.00 -16.68 3.63
N LYS A 40 37.71 -16.51 3.42
CA LYS A 40 37.11 -15.22 3.17
C LYS A 40 37.03 -14.46 4.48
N VAL A 41 37.57 -13.28 4.52
CA VAL A 41 37.70 -12.48 5.73
C VAL A 41 37.25 -11.04 5.50
N ALA A 42 36.74 -10.42 6.57
CA ALA A 42 36.56 -8.97 6.65
C ALA A 42 37.66 -8.38 7.54
N THR A 43 38.34 -7.35 7.04
CA THR A 43 39.34 -6.59 7.79
C THR A 43 38.70 -5.51 8.63
N LYS A 44 39.44 -4.93 9.60
CA LYS A 44 39.00 -3.82 10.41
C LYS A 44 38.60 -2.58 9.56
N ASP A 45 39.29 -2.39 8.43
CA ASP A 45 39.09 -1.26 7.52
C ASP A 45 37.98 -1.52 6.48
N GLY A 46 37.21 -2.61 6.63
CA GLY A 46 36.03 -2.94 5.80
C GLY A 46 36.34 -3.66 4.50
N PHE A 47 37.60 -4.05 4.21
CA PHE A 47 37.88 -4.88 3.04
C PHE A 47 37.40 -6.31 3.26
N ILE A 48 36.63 -6.84 2.30
CA ILE A 48 36.19 -8.22 2.25
C ILE A 48 36.98 -8.92 1.13
N GLY A 49 37.68 -10.00 1.47
CA GLY A 49 38.49 -10.75 0.52
C GLY A 49 39.07 -12.01 1.13
N TYR A 50 40.07 -12.59 0.47
CA TYR A 50 40.60 -13.92 0.80
C TYR A 50 42.03 -13.83 1.29
N VAL A 51 42.31 -14.57 2.38
CA VAL A 51 43.67 -14.83 2.90
C VAL A 51 43.91 -16.34 2.92
N LYS A 52 45.18 -16.78 2.76
CA LYS A 52 45.51 -18.19 2.92
C LYS A 52 45.21 -18.66 4.33
N THR A 53 44.57 -19.81 4.47
CA THR A 53 44.24 -20.42 5.76
C THR A 53 45.46 -20.53 6.68
N ASN A 54 46.64 -20.90 6.13
CA ASN A 54 47.85 -20.98 6.90
C ASN A 54 48.46 -19.67 7.38
N ALA A 55 47.92 -18.53 6.95
CA ALA A 55 48.30 -17.19 7.42
C ALA A 55 47.47 -16.74 8.62
N LEU A 56 46.48 -17.52 9.03
CA LEU A 56 45.64 -17.27 10.20
C LEU A 56 46.05 -18.14 11.39
N ASN A 57 45.85 -17.63 12.57
CA ASN A 57 45.81 -18.45 13.79
C ASN A 57 44.44 -19.13 13.90
N SER A 58 44.19 -19.88 14.97
CA SER A 58 42.91 -20.54 15.21
C SER A 58 41.74 -19.58 15.09
N VAL A 59 40.67 -20.01 14.44
CA VAL A 59 39.41 -19.30 14.39
C VAL A 59 38.68 -19.55 15.72
N GLU A 60 38.39 -18.48 16.45
CA GLU A 60 37.59 -18.53 17.67
C GLU A 60 36.23 -17.93 17.38
N LYS A 61 35.16 -18.52 17.89
CA LYS A 61 33.83 -17.93 17.85
C LYS A 61 33.73 -16.93 18.99
N GLU A 62 33.51 -15.69 18.64
CA GLU A 62 33.24 -14.60 19.59
C GLU A 62 31.77 -14.22 19.40
N LEU A 63 30.98 -14.31 20.46
CA LEU A 63 29.63 -13.76 20.47
C LEU A 63 29.75 -12.26 20.72
N VAL A 64 29.51 -11.48 19.68
CA VAL A 64 29.43 -10.03 19.83
C VAL A 64 27.97 -9.69 20.14
N SER A 65 27.74 -9.18 21.33
CA SER A 65 26.43 -8.65 21.75
C SER A 65 26.61 -7.23 22.24
N ARG A 66 25.59 -6.43 22.08
CA ARG A 66 25.47 -5.14 22.75
C ARG A 66 24.08 -5.07 23.39
N ASP A 67 24.00 -4.38 24.51
CA ASP A 67 22.70 -3.98 25.01
C ASP A 67 22.13 -2.95 24.04
N TYR A 68 21.00 -3.25 23.48
CA TYR A 68 20.29 -2.41 22.54
C TYR A 68 18.83 -2.33 23.01
N GLU A 69 18.43 -1.14 23.38
CA GLU A 69 17.02 -0.85 23.55
C GLU A 69 16.47 -0.54 22.15
N GLU A 70 15.53 -1.34 21.74
CA GLU A 70 14.80 -1.11 20.50
C GLU A 70 14.06 0.23 20.62
N PRO A 71 14.23 1.18 19.69
CA PRO A 71 13.49 2.43 19.77
C PRO A 71 12.00 2.13 19.65
N GLU A 72 11.24 2.62 20.61
CA GLU A 72 9.80 2.53 20.60
C GLU A 72 9.27 3.52 19.52
N TYR A 73 8.60 2.99 18.51
CA TYR A 73 7.94 3.81 17.51
C TYR A 73 6.61 4.29 18.09
N THR A 74 6.51 5.60 18.32
CA THR A 74 5.25 6.22 18.70
C THR A 74 4.42 6.45 17.44
N ASN A 75 3.32 5.70 17.30
CA ASN A 75 2.35 5.92 16.23
C ASN A 75 1.42 7.08 16.63
N ILE A 76 0.92 7.80 15.61
CA ILE A 76 -0.24 8.66 15.76
C ILE A 76 -1.46 7.73 15.77
N SER A 77 -2.29 7.82 16.77
CA SER A 77 -3.50 7.02 16.87
C SER A 77 -4.67 7.94 17.18
N GLU A 78 -5.63 7.95 16.27
CA GLU A 78 -6.85 8.73 16.46
C GLU A 78 -7.71 8.09 17.57
N ASN A 79 -8.45 8.92 18.30
CA ASN A 79 -9.30 8.49 19.41
C ASN A 79 -10.73 8.17 18.98
N TYR A 80 -10.95 8.00 17.68
CA TYR A 80 -12.22 7.68 17.05
C TYR A 80 -12.02 6.61 15.98
N THR A 81 -13.08 5.94 15.58
CA THR A 81 -13.06 5.00 14.45
C THR A 81 -12.91 5.78 13.15
N ILE A 82 -11.89 5.46 12.37
CA ILE A 82 -11.64 6.11 11.08
C ILE A 82 -12.79 5.80 10.11
N ASN A 83 -13.36 6.83 9.52
CA ASN A 83 -14.26 6.76 8.40
C ASN A 83 -13.68 7.64 7.31
N MET A 84 -12.87 7.03 6.44
CA MET A 84 -12.10 7.72 5.41
C MET A 84 -12.75 7.51 4.05
N ALA A 85 -12.82 8.55 3.23
CA ALA A 85 -13.19 8.37 1.84
C ALA A 85 -12.15 8.99 0.91
N TRP A 86 -11.76 8.23 -0.12
CA TRP A 86 -10.94 8.78 -1.18
C TRP A 86 -11.75 9.74 -2.06
N HIS A 87 -11.16 10.88 -2.36
CA HIS A 87 -11.70 11.83 -3.32
C HIS A 87 -10.84 11.83 -4.59
N ASN A 88 -11.37 11.29 -5.67
CA ASN A 88 -10.66 11.22 -6.94
C ASN A 88 -10.59 12.62 -7.58
N VAL A 89 -9.52 13.37 -7.29
CA VAL A 89 -9.25 14.70 -7.83
C VAL A 89 -8.45 14.56 -9.11
N SER A 90 -9.08 14.77 -10.25
CA SER A 90 -8.47 14.60 -11.58
C SER A 90 -7.78 15.86 -12.11
N ASN A 91 -8.12 17.04 -11.59
CA ASN A 91 -7.55 18.33 -11.99
C ASN A 91 -7.77 19.38 -10.88
N ALA A 92 -7.10 20.52 -10.99
CA ALA A 92 -7.16 21.57 -9.98
C ALA A 92 -8.59 22.15 -9.76
N ASP A 93 -9.41 22.21 -10.81
CA ASP A 93 -10.77 22.75 -10.72
C ASP A 93 -11.66 21.87 -9.84
N ALA A 94 -11.39 20.55 -9.79
CA ALA A 94 -12.15 19.61 -8.97
C ALA A 94 -12.06 19.93 -7.47
N ASN A 95 -10.98 20.55 -7.00
CA ASN A 95 -10.84 20.98 -5.60
C ASN A 95 -11.94 21.97 -5.17
N SER A 96 -12.42 22.82 -6.06
CA SER A 96 -13.43 23.82 -5.75
C SER A 96 -14.81 23.25 -5.39
N TYR A 97 -15.05 21.96 -5.70
CA TYR A 97 -16.33 21.29 -5.45
C TYR A 97 -16.37 20.53 -4.11
N ILE A 98 -15.35 20.63 -3.26
CA ILE A 98 -15.28 19.88 -2.00
C ILE A 98 -16.57 20.02 -1.16
N LEU A 99 -17.09 21.23 -0.97
CA LEU A 99 -18.28 21.44 -0.14
C LEU A 99 -19.53 20.78 -0.71
N GLU A 100 -19.66 20.72 -2.04
CA GLU A 100 -20.72 19.98 -2.71
C GLU A 100 -20.55 18.48 -2.54
N THR A 101 -19.32 18.01 -2.72
CA THR A 101 -18.96 16.59 -2.61
C THR A 101 -19.24 16.04 -1.21
N ILE A 102 -18.91 16.77 -0.15
CA ILE A 102 -19.12 16.32 1.24
C ILE A 102 -20.50 16.66 1.80
N ALA A 103 -21.34 17.40 1.08
CA ALA A 103 -22.63 17.90 1.60
C ALA A 103 -23.59 16.79 2.08
N SER A 104 -23.51 15.62 1.47
CA SER A 104 -24.35 14.45 1.80
C SER A 104 -23.71 13.51 2.81
N THR A 105 -22.42 13.64 3.10
CA THR A 105 -21.71 12.73 3.98
C THR A 105 -22.16 12.86 5.44
N LYS A 106 -22.20 11.74 6.15
CA LYS A 106 -22.52 11.69 7.58
C LYS A 106 -21.55 10.76 8.28
N GLY A 107 -20.86 11.27 9.28
CA GLY A 107 -19.89 10.50 10.03
C GLY A 107 -18.55 10.32 9.32
N LEU A 108 -18.37 10.86 8.11
CA LEU A 108 -17.06 11.00 7.50
C LEU A 108 -16.18 11.85 8.41
N ASN A 109 -14.96 11.43 8.68
CA ASN A 109 -14.01 12.16 9.53
C ASN A 109 -12.66 12.37 8.85
N THR A 110 -12.37 11.64 7.78
CA THR A 110 -11.13 11.73 7.03
C THR A 110 -11.42 11.73 5.53
N ILE A 111 -10.81 12.64 4.78
CA ILE A 111 -10.89 12.69 3.32
C ILE A 111 -9.49 12.54 2.72
N ALA A 112 -9.38 11.67 1.73
CA ALA A 112 -8.09 11.38 1.09
C ALA A 112 -8.09 11.78 -0.40
N PRO A 113 -7.75 13.06 -0.73
CA PRO A 113 -7.71 13.51 -2.10
C PRO A 113 -6.48 12.97 -2.86
N THR A 114 -6.67 12.55 -4.11
CA THR A 114 -5.62 11.97 -4.96
C THR A 114 -4.71 13.05 -5.55
N TRP A 115 -3.93 13.71 -4.72
CA TRP A 115 -3.22 14.94 -5.09
C TRP A 115 -1.81 14.78 -5.60
N PHE A 116 -1.06 13.80 -5.08
CA PHE A 116 0.35 13.62 -5.44
C PHE A 116 0.52 12.39 -6.32
N SER A 117 1.27 12.55 -7.40
CA SER A 117 1.67 11.42 -8.25
C SER A 117 3.13 11.55 -8.65
N LEU A 118 3.83 10.43 -8.85
CA LEU A 118 5.17 10.43 -9.41
C LEU A 118 5.13 11.04 -10.81
N ALA A 119 5.94 12.08 -11.04
CA ALA A 119 5.99 12.82 -12.30
C ALA A 119 7.00 12.25 -13.29
N ASP A 120 8.06 11.62 -12.80
CA ASP A 120 9.15 11.07 -13.60
C ASP A 120 10.02 10.09 -12.80
N THR A 121 10.99 9.48 -13.46
CA THR A 121 11.95 8.54 -12.86
C THR A 121 13.05 9.22 -12.04
N GLU A 122 13.03 10.54 -11.88
CA GLU A 122 13.99 11.31 -11.08
C GLU A 122 13.45 11.65 -9.67
N GLY A 123 12.27 11.13 -9.30
CA GLY A 123 11.61 11.34 -8.02
C GLY A 123 10.97 12.73 -7.88
N ASN A 124 10.54 13.32 -8.99
CA ASN A 124 9.68 14.50 -8.96
C ASN A 124 8.22 14.08 -8.78
N ILE A 125 7.40 14.99 -8.25
CA ILE A 125 5.95 14.81 -8.11
C ILE A 125 5.18 15.84 -8.95
N THR A 126 3.99 15.45 -9.41
CA THR A 126 2.91 16.39 -9.71
C THR A 126 2.09 16.60 -8.45
N SER A 127 1.47 17.77 -8.30
CA SER A 127 0.66 18.09 -7.14
C SER A 127 -0.58 18.88 -7.56
N LEU A 128 -1.72 18.45 -7.03
CA LEU A 128 -3.01 19.15 -7.11
C LEU A 128 -3.43 19.71 -5.74
N ALA A 129 -2.54 19.64 -4.73
CA ALA A 129 -2.84 20.06 -3.37
C ALA A 129 -3.24 21.54 -3.31
N ASP A 130 -4.27 21.83 -2.51
CA ASP A 130 -4.93 23.12 -2.43
C ASP A 130 -5.25 23.45 -0.97
N ALA A 131 -4.72 24.58 -0.48
CA ALA A 131 -4.90 25.02 0.90
C ALA A 131 -6.34 25.47 1.20
N ASP A 132 -7.07 25.98 0.22
CA ASP A 132 -8.47 26.35 0.43
C ASP A 132 -9.34 25.09 0.60
N TYR A 133 -9.04 24.03 -0.16
CA TYR A 133 -9.67 22.73 0.05
C TYR A 133 -9.46 22.23 1.49
N VAL A 134 -8.21 22.25 1.99
CA VAL A 134 -7.92 21.84 3.37
C VAL A 134 -8.67 22.68 4.38
N ASN A 135 -8.68 24.00 4.20
CA ASN A 135 -9.45 24.91 5.06
C ASN A 135 -10.94 24.56 5.11
N TYR A 136 -11.57 24.24 3.96
CA TYR A 136 -12.98 23.82 3.92
C TYR A 136 -13.21 22.46 4.57
N ALA A 137 -12.29 21.51 4.39
CA ALA A 137 -12.35 20.22 5.06
C ALA A 137 -12.27 20.39 6.60
N HIS A 138 -11.33 21.16 7.11
CA HIS A 138 -11.18 21.45 8.54
C HIS A 138 -12.40 22.17 9.12
N GLN A 139 -12.98 23.13 8.41
CA GLN A 139 -14.24 23.78 8.80
C GLN A 139 -15.42 22.81 8.86
N SER A 140 -15.33 21.71 8.15
CA SER A 140 -16.29 20.61 8.13
C SER A 140 -15.96 19.50 9.13
N ASN A 141 -14.94 19.67 9.97
CA ASN A 141 -14.38 18.69 10.91
C ASN A 141 -13.86 17.42 10.24
N LEU A 142 -13.24 17.54 9.08
CA LEU A 142 -12.58 16.47 8.37
C LEU A 142 -11.07 16.65 8.43
N GLU A 143 -10.34 15.58 8.71
CA GLU A 143 -8.90 15.50 8.42
C GLU A 143 -8.66 15.26 6.93
N VAL A 144 -7.52 15.76 6.43
CA VAL A 144 -7.11 15.57 5.05
C VAL A 144 -5.82 14.74 5.00
N TRP A 145 -5.93 13.50 4.52
CA TRP A 145 -4.79 12.63 4.28
C TRP A 145 -4.48 12.58 2.79
N ALA A 146 -3.53 13.40 2.33
CA ALA A 146 -3.25 13.56 0.91
C ALA A 146 -2.64 12.27 0.32
N VAL A 147 -3.26 11.74 -0.74
CA VAL A 147 -2.80 10.53 -1.43
C VAL A 147 -1.52 10.82 -2.21
N LEU A 148 -0.52 9.94 -2.04
CA LEU A 148 0.67 9.85 -2.89
C LEU A 148 0.65 8.52 -3.65
N ARG A 149 0.63 8.56 -4.98
CA ARG A 149 0.55 7.38 -5.85
C ARG A 149 1.66 7.33 -6.89
N ASP A 150 1.96 6.14 -7.40
CA ASP A 150 2.98 5.89 -8.43
C ASP A 150 2.41 5.70 -9.85
N PHE A 151 1.16 6.11 -10.07
CA PHE A 151 0.46 6.07 -11.34
C PHE A 151 -0.32 7.36 -11.59
N HIS A 152 -0.93 7.51 -12.77
CA HIS A 152 -1.65 8.73 -13.21
C HIS A 152 -0.83 10.04 -13.21
N GLY A 153 0.49 9.93 -13.08
CA GLY A 153 1.42 11.04 -13.26
C GLY A 153 2.21 10.86 -14.56
N GLY A 154 3.55 10.89 -14.45
CA GLY A 154 4.46 10.56 -15.55
C GLY A 154 4.99 9.12 -15.51
N ILE A 155 4.65 8.36 -14.45
CA ILE A 155 5.03 6.96 -14.25
C ILE A 155 3.86 6.06 -14.71
N ASN A 156 4.20 4.98 -15.43
CA ASN A 156 3.21 4.08 -16.01
C ASN A 156 3.65 2.60 -15.97
N SER A 157 4.75 2.28 -15.31
CA SER A 157 5.29 0.92 -15.28
C SER A 157 6.03 0.60 -13.99
N TYR A 158 6.08 -0.68 -13.65
CA TYR A 158 6.86 -1.23 -12.54
C TYR A 158 8.34 -0.86 -12.60
N GLU A 159 8.91 -0.83 -13.81
CA GLU A 159 10.32 -0.47 -14.02
C GLU A 159 10.59 0.99 -13.66
N GLU A 160 9.68 1.91 -14.00
CA GLU A 160 9.83 3.32 -13.69
C GLU A 160 9.73 3.58 -12.18
N THR A 161 8.80 2.94 -11.47
CA THR A 161 8.72 2.98 -10.01
C THR A 161 10.00 2.43 -9.38
N TYR A 162 10.53 1.30 -9.88
CA TYR A 162 11.82 0.76 -9.44
C TYR A 162 12.96 1.77 -9.62
N GLN A 163 13.04 2.46 -10.75
CA GLN A 163 14.06 3.48 -11.01
C GLN A 163 14.00 4.66 -10.02
N VAL A 164 12.86 4.97 -9.46
CA VAL A 164 12.73 5.97 -8.39
C VAL A 164 13.17 5.38 -7.06
N LEU A 165 12.59 4.24 -6.67
CA LEU A 165 12.73 3.71 -5.32
C LEU A 165 14.08 3.04 -5.05
N SER A 166 14.77 2.53 -6.06
CA SER A 166 16.07 1.88 -5.90
C SER A 166 17.22 2.83 -5.54
N TYR A 167 17.04 4.15 -5.71
CA TYR A 167 18.06 5.16 -5.41
C TYR A 167 17.70 6.00 -4.18
N THR A 168 18.55 5.97 -3.16
CA THR A 168 18.37 6.76 -1.92
C THR A 168 18.16 8.25 -2.19
N SER A 169 18.92 8.82 -3.14
CA SER A 169 18.79 10.25 -3.49
C SER A 169 17.44 10.60 -4.09
N LYS A 170 16.85 9.70 -4.89
CA LYS A 170 15.55 9.91 -5.50
C LYS A 170 14.43 9.73 -4.48
N ARG A 171 14.50 8.71 -3.61
CA ARG A 171 13.57 8.56 -2.48
C ARG A 171 13.61 9.79 -1.57
N ALA A 172 14.80 10.27 -1.19
CA ALA A 172 14.95 11.46 -0.36
C ALA A 172 14.35 12.71 -1.01
N LYS A 173 14.54 12.88 -2.33
CA LYS A 173 13.95 13.97 -3.09
C LYS A 173 12.43 13.90 -3.12
N LEU A 174 11.87 12.73 -3.42
CA LEU A 174 10.43 12.46 -3.40
C LEU A 174 9.81 12.81 -2.05
N ILE A 175 10.36 12.25 -0.98
CA ILE A 175 9.88 12.48 0.40
C ILE A 175 9.92 13.97 0.74
N ASN A 176 11.02 14.66 0.46
CA ASN A 176 11.14 16.08 0.77
C ASN A 176 10.10 16.93 0.03
N GLN A 177 9.79 16.62 -1.22
CA GLN A 177 8.75 17.33 -1.98
C GLN A 177 7.36 17.09 -1.41
N VAL A 178 7.01 15.83 -1.10
CA VAL A 178 5.71 15.46 -0.51
C VAL A 178 5.52 16.16 0.83
N ILE A 179 6.50 16.05 1.75
CA ILE A 179 6.43 16.70 3.07
C ILE A 179 6.36 18.22 2.94
N SER A 180 7.15 18.82 2.04
CA SER A 180 7.08 20.27 1.81
C SER A 180 5.70 20.71 1.37
N LYS A 181 5.07 19.98 0.45
CA LYS A 181 3.72 20.28 -0.02
C LYS A 181 2.66 20.04 1.04
N ALA A 182 2.78 18.97 1.81
CA ALA A 182 1.89 18.68 2.93
C ALA A 182 1.89 19.83 3.96
N LEU A 183 3.07 20.30 4.35
CA LEU A 183 3.19 21.43 5.29
C LEU A 183 2.75 22.78 4.69
N GLU A 184 2.97 22.99 3.39
CA GLU A 184 2.53 24.19 2.68
C GLU A 184 1.00 24.31 2.65
N THR A 185 0.29 23.19 2.56
CA THR A 185 -1.17 23.13 2.43
C THR A 185 -1.88 22.74 3.72
N ASP A 186 -1.16 22.49 4.80
CA ASP A 186 -1.70 22.18 6.14
C ASP A 186 -2.54 20.89 6.18
N VAL A 187 -2.14 19.86 5.42
CA VAL A 187 -2.79 18.54 5.51
C VAL A 187 -2.41 17.82 6.79
N ASP A 188 -3.28 16.92 7.26
CA ASP A 188 -3.12 16.20 8.52
C ASP A 188 -2.33 14.89 8.35
N GLY A 189 -2.30 14.35 7.14
CA GLY A 189 -1.61 13.08 6.88
C GLY A 189 -1.25 12.84 5.41
N ILE A 190 -0.50 11.76 5.22
CA ILE A 190 -0.16 11.19 3.91
C ILE A 190 -0.74 9.79 3.83
N ASN A 191 -1.47 9.52 2.76
CA ASN A 191 -1.96 8.20 2.39
C ASN A 191 -1.14 7.70 1.20
N LEU A 192 -0.37 6.63 1.37
CA LEU A 192 0.52 6.09 0.35
C LEU A 192 -0.18 4.98 -0.42
N ASP A 193 -0.41 5.20 -1.72
CA ASP A 193 -1.10 4.29 -2.64
C ASP A 193 -0.19 3.95 -3.83
N PHE A 194 0.79 3.05 -3.61
CA PHE A 194 1.70 2.57 -4.65
C PHE A 194 1.25 1.21 -5.16
N GLU A 195 0.90 1.14 -6.45
CA GLU A 195 0.39 -0.06 -7.09
C GLU A 195 1.35 -0.66 -8.13
N LEU A 196 2.36 0.08 -8.58
CA LEU A 196 3.34 -0.36 -9.56
C LEU A 196 4.66 -0.81 -8.89
N VAL A 197 4.56 -1.66 -7.87
CA VAL A 197 5.69 -2.23 -7.16
C VAL A 197 5.90 -3.68 -7.58
N SER A 198 7.05 -4.00 -8.20
CA SER A 198 7.43 -5.37 -8.56
C SER A 198 8.11 -6.10 -7.40
N ASP A 199 8.24 -7.44 -7.51
CA ASP A 199 9.00 -8.26 -6.55
C ASP A 199 10.43 -7.70 -6.33
N GLU A 200 11.11 -7.30 -7.40
CA GLU A 200 12.45 -6.71 -7.34
C GLU A 200 12.45 -5.36 -6.61
N CYS A 201 11.37 -4.59 -6.77
CA CYS A 201 11.19 -3.30 -6.12
C CYS A 201 10.83 -3.41 -4.63
N GLY A 202 10.26 -4.52 -4.20
CA GLY A 202 9.73 -4.72 -2.83
C GLY A 202 10.67 -4.24 -1.72
N PRO A 203 11.95 -4.66 -1.65
CA PRO A 203 12.88 -4.20 -0.61
C PRO A 203 13.12 -2.67 -0.62
N HIS A 204 13.07 -2.05 -1.80
CA HIS A 204 13.22 -0.60 -1.95
C HIS A 204 11.96 0.15 -1.54
N TYR A 205 10.80 -0.44 -1.83
CA TYR A 205 9.50 0.07 -1.39
C TYR A 205 9.39 0.06 0.14
N VAL A 206 9.70 -1.06 0.77
CA VAL A 206 9.72 -1.17 2.24
C VAL A 206 10.65 -0.12 2.86
N GLN A 207 11.84 0.07 2.26
CA GLN A 207 12.77 1.11 2.72
C GLN A 207 12.20 2.52 2.53
N PHE A 208 11.50 2.78 1.42
CA PHE A 208 10.81 4.04 1.18
C PHE A 208 9.72 4.30 2.22
N VAL A 209 8.90 3.30 2.53
CA VAL A 209 7.86 3.37 3.58
C VAL A 209 8.48 3.77 4.93
N ARG A 210 9.60 3.13 5.31
CA ARG A 210 10.33 3.46 6.54
C ARG A 210 10.84 4.90 6.54
N GLU A 211 11.46 5.34 5.45
CA GLU A 211 12.01 6.70 5.32
C GLU A 211 10.91 7.76 5.37
N LEU A 212 9.77 7.52 4.69
CA LEU A 212 8.62 8.42 4.68
C LEU A 212 7.96 8.49 6.07
N SER A 213 7.76 7.34 6.74
CA SER A 213 7.16 7.28 8.08
C SER A 213 7.93 8.14 9.10
N VAL A 214 9.27 8.11 9.06
CA VAL A 214 10.10 8.95 9.92
C VAL A 214 9.82 10.43 9.67
N LYS A 215 9.67 10.83 8.41
CA LYS A 215 9.42 12.24 8.05
C LYS A 215 8.00 12.68 8.38
N CYS A 216 7.00 11.83 8.18
CA CYS A 216 5.63 12.10 8.62
C CYS A 216 5.60 12.32 10.14
N ARG A 217 6.16 11.40 10.92
CA ARG A 217 6.19 11.49 12.39
C ARG A 217 6.92 12.74 12.88
N GLN A 218 8.06 13.10 12.28
CA GLN A 218 8.81 14.32 12.64
C GLN A 218 8.01 15.60 12.43
N ASN A 219 7.00 15.58 11.56
CA ASN A 219 6.17 16.73 11.22
C ASN A 219 4.74 16.61 11.75
N GLY A 220 4.43 15.58 12.55
CA GLY A 220 3.10 15.38 13.13
C GLY A 220 2.03 14.98 12.10
N LEU A 221 2.44 14.41 10.96
CA LEU A 221 1.54 13.94 9.91
C LEU A 221 1.21 12.47 10.15
N VAL A 222 -0.08 12.13 10.11
CA VAL A 222 -0.54 10.74 10.05
C VAL A 222 0.02 10.07 8.79
N PHE A 223 0.43 8.82 8.90
CA PHE A 223 0.91 8.04 7.77
C PHE A 223 0.12 6.75 7.63
N SER A 224 -0.63 6.62 6.55
CA SER A 224 -1.36 5.40 6.16
C SER A 224 -0.82 4.83 4.85
N VAL A 225 -0.92 3.51 4.69
CA VAL A 225 -0.42 2.81 3.50
C VAL A 225 -1.50 1.89 2.96
N ASP A 226 -1.83 2.05 1.68
CA ASP A 226 -2.81 1.24 0.99
C ASP A 226 -2.19 -0.04 0.43
N ASN A 227 -2.91 -1.13 0.52
CA ASN A 227 -2.47 -2.43 0.06
C ASN A 227 -3.61 -3.19 -0.62
N TYR A 228 -3.28 -3.94 -1.65
CA TYR A 228 -4.16 -5.01 -2.14
C TYR A 228 -4.47 -6.02 -1.03
N VAL A 229 -5.56 -6.77 -1.19
CA VAL A 229 -5.80 -7.95 -0.35
C VAL A 229 -4.57 -8.85 -0.37
N PRO A 230 -3.98 -9.19 0.80
CA PRO A 230 -2.75 -9.97 0.85
C PRO A 230 -2.89 -11.34 0.19
N GLN A 231 -2.00 -11.63 -0.73
CA GLN A 231 -1.92 -12.88 -1.49
C GLN A 231 -0.44 -13.27 -1.69
N PRO A 232 -0.11 -14.55 -1.95
CA PRO A 232 1.27 -14.94 -2.18
C PRO A 232 1.99 -14.17 -3.30
N TYR A 233 1.27 -13.73 -4.33
CA TYR A 233 1.85 -13.02 -5.46
C TYR A 233 2.21 -11.55 -5.16
N ASN A 234 1.63 -10.95 -4.11
CA ASN A 234 1.93 -9.57 -3.69
C ASN A 234 2.66 -9.49 -2.34
N ALA A 235 3.25 -10.60 -1.88
CA ALA A 235 3.97 -10.67 -0.60
C ALA A 235 5.19 -9.73 -0.53
N HIS A 236 5.69 -9.26 -1.66
CA HIS A 236 6.80 -8.31 -1.75
C HIS A 236 6.46 -6.90 -1.23
N TYR A 237 5.19 -6.58 -1.06
CA TYR A 237 4.76 -5.36 -0.36
C TYR A 237 5.10 -5.37 1.13
N ASP A 238 5.28 -6.56 1.73
CA ASP A 238 5.70 -6.77 3.11
C ASP A 238 4.87 -5.96 4.12
N ILE A 239 3.59 -6.32 4.22
CA ILE A 239 2.60 -5.63 5.05
C ILE A 239 2.99 -5.63 6.56
N GLU A 240 3.80 -6.61 7.01
CA GLU A 240 4.30 -6.69 8.38
C GLU A 240 5.27 -5.54 8.67
N GLU A 241 6.22 -5.30 7.77
CA GLU A 241 7.17 -4.20 7.89
C GLU A 241 6.48 -2.83 7.75
N GLN A 242 5.45 -2.74 6.91
CA GLN A 242 4.62 -1.53 6.83
C GLN A 242 3.92 -1.25 8.17
N ALA A 243 3.27 -2.25 8.75
CA ALA A 243 2.55 -2.13 10.02
C ALA A 243 3.45 -1.74 11.20
N ALA A 244 4.74 -2.09 11.13
CA ALA A 244 5.72 -1.71 12.15
C ALA A 244 5.97 -0.20 12.20
N VAL A 245 5.84 0.52 11.08
CA VAL A 245 6.25 1.92 10.96
C VAL A 245 5.12 2.89 10.56
N ALA A 246 4.07 2.41 9.89
CA ALA A 246 2.90 3.22 9.55
C ALA A 246 1.96 3.35 10.76
N ASP A 247 1.19 4.43 10.79
CA ASP A 247 0.14 4.64 11.78
C ASP A 247 -1.06 3.75 11.46
N TYR A 248 -1.42 3.67 10.19
CA TYR A 248 -2.50 2.81 9.69
C TYR A 248 -2.08 2.07 8.42
N VAL A 249 -2.67 0.90 8.24
CA VAL A 249 -2.59 0.08 7.02
C VAL A 249 -3.99 -0.12 6.50
N VAL A 250 -4.21 0.23 5.24
CA VAL A 250 -5.48 0.04 4.57
C VAL A 250 -5.39 -1.18 3.67
N VAL A 251 -6.38 -2.05 3.73
CA VAL A 251 -6.53 -3.16 2.78
C VAL A 251 -7.69 -2.85 1.85
N MET A 252 -7.41 -2.68 0.56
CA MET A 252 -8.40 -2.44 -0.49
C MET A 252 -9.20 -3.72 -0.75
N GLY A 253 -10.33 -3.87 -0.05
CA GLY A 253 -11.19 -5.06 -0.07
C GLY A 253 -12.11 -5.11 -1.30
N TYR A 254 -11.63 -4.67 -2.45
CA TYR A 254 -12.35 -4.59 -3.71
C TYR A 254 -11.45 -4.99 -4.89
N ASP A 255 -11.97 -4.90 -6.11
CA ASP A 255 -11.35 -5.39 -7.35
C ASP A 255 -11.08 -6.91 -7.35
N GLU A 256 -11.96 -7.69 -6.70
CA GLU A 256 -11.95 -9.15 -6.75
C GLU A 256 -12.07 -9.66 -8.20
N HIS A 257 -12.94 -9.01 -9.00
CA HIS A 257 -13.02 -9.18 -10.44
C HIS A 257 -12.91 -7.83 -11.13
N THR A 258 -11.96 -7.74 -12.06
CA THR A 258 -11.62 -6.53 -12.83
C THR A 258 -11.94 -6.72 -14.31
N GLU A 259 -11.83 -5.67 -15.11
CA GLU A 259 -12.04 -5.69 -16.57
C GLU A 259 -11.27 -6.82 -17.27
N GLY A 260 -10.09 -7.21 -16.74
CA GLY A 260 -9.26 -8.30 -17.28
C GLY A 260 -9.64 -9.71 -16.78
N SER A 261 -10.69 -9.87 -15.99
CA SER A 261 -11.08 -11.17 -15.45
C SER A 261 -11.73 -12.05 -16.52
N TYR A 262 -11.41 -13.36 -16.51
CA TYR A 262 -11.99 -14.34 -17.45
C TYR A 262 -13.47 -14.64 -17.22
N GLU A 263 -13.96 -14.41 -16.01
CA GLU A 263 -15.34 -14.67 -15.61
C GLU A 263 -15.95 -13.42 -15.01
N ALA A 264 -17.22 -13.17 -15.31
CA ALA A 264 -17.99 -12.14 -14.66
C ALA A 264 -18.14 -12.43 -13.17
N GLY A 265 -17.92 -11.43 -12.33
CA GLY A 265 -17.98 -11.62 -10.88
C GLY A 265 -18.17 -10.33 -10.11
N SER A 266 -18.31 -10.48 -8.80
CA SER A 266 -18.41 -9.38 -7.85
C SER A 266 -17.13 -8.56 -7.81
N VAL A 267 -17.24 -7.25 -7.64
CA VAL A 267 -16.11 -6.36 -7.33
C VAL A 267 -15.56 -6.63 -5.92
N ALA A 268 -16.44 -6.97 -4.98
CA ALA A 268 -16.07 -7.16 -3.58
C ALA A 268 -17.07 -8.08 -2.88
N SER A 269 -16.93 -9.39 -3.05
CA SER A 269 -17.75 -10.33 -2.29
C SER A 269 -17.42 -10.29 -0.80
N ILE A 270 -18.37 -10.67 0.04
CA ILE A 270 -18.14 -10.79 1.48
C ILE A 270 -17.00 -11.77 1.80
N GLY A 271 -16.85 -12.82 0.98
CA GLY A 271 -15.77 -13.79 1.10
C GLY A 271 -14.40 -13.19 0.86
N TYR A 272 -14.29 -12.36 -0.17
CA TYR A 272 -13.07 -11.66 -0.51
C TYR A 272 -12.62 -10.71 0.60
N LEU A 273 -13.52 -9.86 1.10
CA LEU A 273 -13.23 -8.95 2.20
C LEU A 273 -12.84 -9.70 3.48
N LYS A 274 -13.58 -10.75 3.88
CA LYS A 274 -13.25 -11.56 5.07
C LYS A 274 -11.87 -12.19 4.96
N ASN A 275 -11.53 -12.72 3.79
CA ASN A 275 -10.20 -13.28 3.55
C ASN A 275 -9.12 -12.20 3.66
N GLY A 276 -9.32 -11.04 3.04
CA GLY A 276 -8.38 -9.93 3.09
C GLY A 276 -8.11 -9.46 4.52
N ILE A 277 -9.17 -9.25 5.32
CA ILE A 277 -9.03 -8.89 6.74
C ILE A 277 -8.31 -9.99 7.52
N SER A 278 -8.69 -11.26 7.33
CA SER A 278 -8.08 -12.38 8.04
C SER A 278 -6.60 -12.55 7.72
N GLU A 279 -6.19 -12.37 6.47
CA GLU A 279 -4.78 -12.43 6.07
C GLU A 279 -3.99 -11.23 6.64
N ALA A 280 -4.54 -10.02 6.54
CA ALA A 280 -3.89 -8.82 7.06
C ALA A 280 -3.70 -8.86 8.58
N LEU A 281 -4.69 -9.36 9.33
CA LEU A 281 -4.62 -9.47 10.80
C LEU A 281 -3.52 -10.43 11.30
N LYS A 282 -2.90 -11.22 10.43
CA LYS A 282 -1.74 -12.03 10.82
C LYS A 282 -0.50 -11.20 11.09
N SER A 283 -0.42 -10.00 10.50
CA SER A 283 0.74 -9.11 10.55
C SER A 283 0.41 -7.69 11.03
N VAL A 284 -0.82 -7.25 10.88
CA VAL A 284 -1.28 -5.89 11.22
C VAL A 284 -2.17 -5.95 12.45
N PRO A 285 -1.88 -5.20 13.52
CA PRO A 285 -2.78 -5.05 14.65
C PRO A 285 -4.14 -4.49 14.22
N ALA A 286 -5.23 -4.97 14.84
CA ALA A 286 -6.58 -4.58 14.44
C ALA A 286 -6.84 -3.06 14.56
N ASP A 287 -6.26 -2.44 15.58
CA ASP A 287 -6.33 -1.00 15.86
C ASP A 287 -5.50 -0.13 14.89
N LYS A 288 -4.78 -0.75 13.96
CA LYS A 288 -4.09 -0.11 12.83
C LYS A 288 -4.67 -0.47 11.47
N LEU A 289 -5.53 -1.48 11.40
CA LEU A 289 -6.07 -1.98 10.14
C LEU A 289 -7.36 -1.26 9.76
N ILE A 290 -7.37 -0.65 8.58
CA ILE A 290 -8.56 -0.06 7.96
C ILE A 290 -8.98 -0.95 6.79
N ALA A 291 -10.27 -1.25 6.67
CA ALA A 291 -10.78 -2.04 5.55
C ALA A 291 -11.39 -1.15 4.48
N GLY A 292 -10.86 -1.24 3.25
CA GLY A 292 -11.39 -0.58 2.07
C GLY A 292 -12.61 -1.29 1.51
N VAL A 293 -13.65 -0.54 1.16
CA VAL A 293 -14.87 -1.01 0.53
C VAL A 293 -15.20 -0.16 -0.71
N PRO A 294 -15.81 -0.73 -1.76
CA PRO A 294 -16.16 0.04 -2.95
C PRO A 294 -17.53 0.71 -2.83
N PHE A 295 -17.67 1.88 -3.45
CA PHE A 295 -18.96 2.52 -3.75
C PHE A 295 -19.39 2.31 -5.20
N TYR A 296 -18.72 1.44 -5.93
CA TYR A 296 -18.94 1.13 -7.33
C TYR A 296 -19.16 -0.34 -7.55
N THR A 297 -19.67 -0.69 -8.72
CA THR A 297 -19.79 -2.05 -9.19
C THR A 297 -19.50 -2.11 -10.70
N ARG A 298 -19.42 -3.33 -11.24
CA ARG A 298 -19.20 -3.56 -12.68
C ARG A 298 -20.42 -4.23 -13.29
N LEU A 299 -20.85 -3.70 -14.44
CA LEU A 299 -21.82 -4.35 -15.32
C LEU A 299 -21.07 -5.21 -16.32
N TRP A 300 -21.35 -6.52 -16.29
CA TRP A 300 -20.73 -7.48 -17.18
C TRP A 300 -21.64 -7.78 -18.36
N PHE A 301 -21.06 -7.97 -19.55
CA PHE A 301 -21.75 -8.41 -20.73
C PHE A 301 -21.06 -9.64 -21.33
N GLU A 302 -21.71 -10.79 -21.26
CA GLU A 302 -21.23 -12.04 -21.84
C GLU A 302 -21.87 -12.28 -23.21
N ARG A 303 -21.04 -12.47 -24.24
CA ARG A 303 -21.48 -12.83 -25.59
C ARG A 303 -21.35 -14.33 -25.83
N PRO A 304 -22.40 -15.02 -26.34
CA PRO A 304 -22.39 -16.47 -26.49
C PRO A 304 -21.46 -17.06 -27.56
N LYS A 305 -20.78 -16.23 -28.37
CA LYS A 305 -20.06 -16.68 -29.58
C LYS A 305 -18.62 -16.28 -29.73
N THR A 306 -18.06 -15.52 -28.84
CA THR A 306 -16.63 -15.23 -28.84
C THR A 306 -16.08 -15.84 -27.57
N ASP A 307 -15.20 -16.79 -27.74
CA ASP A 307 -14.42 -17.32 -26.66
C ASP A 307 -13.69 -16.15 -26.00
N GLU A 308 -14.20 -15.54 -24.92
CA GLU A 308 -13.40 -14.66 -24.05
C GLU A 308 -13.59 -13.13 -24.10
N GLU A 309 -14.55 -12.54 -24.78
CA GLU A 309 -14.78 -11.10 -24.63
C GLU A 309 -15.79 -10.78 -23.52
N PHE A 310 -15.30 -10.35 -22.36
CA PHE A 310 -16.09 -9.66 -21.36
C PHE A 310 -15.98 -8.15 -21.58
N ALA A 311 -17.10 -7.44 -21.52
CA ALA A 311 -17.08 -5.99 -21.38
C ALA A 311 -17.60 -5.68 -19.97
N ALA A 312 -16.75 -5.07 -19.15
CA ALA A 312 -17.15 -4.50 -17.88
C ALA A 312 -17.32 -2.99 -18.06
N ASP A 313 -18.44 -2.47 -17.58
CA ASP A 313 -18.65 -1.03 -17.45
C ASP A 313 -18.73 -0.68 -15.95
N GLU A 314 -17.94 0.27 -15.51
CA GLU A 314 -17.97 0.74 -14.12
C GLU A 314 -19.22 1.57 -13.90
N GLY A 315 -20.19 0.99 -13.19
CA GLY A 315 -21.43 1.68 -12.83
C GLY A 315 -21.26 2.52 -11.57
N THR A 316 -21.41 3.83 -11.70
CA THR A 316 -21.44 4.76 -10.57
C THR A 316 -22.75 4.74 -9.79
N GLU A 317 -23.81 4.19 -10.38
CA GLU A 317 -25.16 4.21 -9.83
C GLU A 317 -25.70 2.78 -9.62
N ALA A 318 -25.02 1.98 -8.81
CA ALA A 318 -25.43 0.59 -8.54
C ALA A 318 -26.91 0.48 -8.12
N GLU A 319 -27.41 1.39 -7.29
CA GLU A 319 -28.80 1.41 -6.83
C GLU A 319 -29.84 1.69 -7.94
N ASN A 320 -29.44 2.33 -9.03
CA ASN A 320 -30.36 2.61 -10.15
C ASN A 320 -30.54 1.45 -11.11
N TYR A 321 -29.63 0.47 -11.12
CA TYR A 321 -29.74 -0.71 -11.99
C TYR A 321 -30.94 -1.59 -11.69
N PRO A 322 -31.33 -1.89 -10.42
CA PRO A 322 -32.52 -2.67 -10.13
C PRO A 322 -33.78 -2.10 -10.76
N ASN A 323 -33.93 -0.79 -10.85
CA ASN A 323 -35.08 -0.13 -11.45
C ASN A 323 -35.08 -0.21 -12.99
N LYS A 324 -33.93 -0.43 -13.61
CA LYS A 324 -33.77 -0.61 -15.06
C LYS A 324 -33.88 -2.08 -15.49
N VAL A 325 -33.64 -2.99 -14.56
CA VAL A 325 -33.64 -4.45 -14.81
C VAL A 325 -35.04 -4.99 -14.79
N LYS A 326 -35.62 -5.22 -15.94
CA LYS A 326 -36.81 -6.10 -16.12
C LYS A 326 -36.35 -7.55 -16.08
N SER A 327 -35.81 -8.02 -14.98
CA SER A 327 -35.18 -9.33 -14.96
C SER A 327 -36.05 -10.38 -14.30
N SER A 328 -35.92 -11.58 -14.81
CA SER A 328 -36.45 -12.80 -14.18
C SER A 328 -35.56 -13.31 -13.04
N ALA A 329 -34.36 -12.75 -12.87
CA ALA A 329 -33.39 -13.12 -11.88
C ALA A 329 -32.81 -11.87 -11.19
N TYR A 330 -33.47 -11.43 -10.11
CA TYR A 330 -32.99 -10.43 -9.17
C TYR A 330 -33.18 -10.96 -7.76
N GLY A 331 -32.13 -10.88 -6.94
CA GLY A 331 -32.19 -11.26 -5.54
C GLY A 331 -30.82 -11.39 -4.88
N MET A 332 -30.86 -11.59 -3.58
CA MET A 332 -29.64 -11.77 -2.78
C MET A 332 -28.89 -13.04 -3.21
N ASP A 333 -27.65 -12.89 -3.60
CA ASP A 333 -26.71 -13.99 -3.75
C ASP A 333 -26.08 -14.30 -2.38
N ASP A 334 -26.40 -15.47 -1.86
CA ASP A 334 -25.92 -15.89 -0.54
C ASP A 334 -24.41 -16.06 -0.44
N LYS A 335 -23.73 -16.29 -1.55
CA LYS A 335 -22.27 -16.48 -1.59
C LYS A 335 -21.53 -15.16 -1.48
N THR A 336 -21.96 -14.16 -2.25
CA THR A 336 -21.33 -12.83 -2.28
C THR A 336 -21.91 -11.87 -1.25
N LYS A 337 -23.13 -12.15 -0.73
CA LYS A 337 -23.93 -11.25 0.10
C LYS A 337 -24.23 -9.93 -0.58
N GLN A 338 -24.49 -10.01 -1.88
CA GLN A 338 -24.86 -8.88 -2.72
C GLN A 338 -26.17 -9.19 -3.46
N ASN A 339 -26.93 -8.16 -3.77
CA ASN A 339 -28.04 -8.31 -4.70
C ASN A 339 -27.47 -8.54 -6.09
N TYR A 340 -27.85 -9.66 -6.70
CA TYR A 340 -27.43 -10.05 -8.04
C TYR A 340 -28.56 -9.89 -9.01
N ALA A 341 -28.27 -9.41 -10.22
CA ALA A 341 -29.22 -9.38 -11.32
C ALA A 341 -28.58 -9.91 -12.60
N GLN A 342 -29.42 -10.57 -13.43
CA GLN A 342 -29.00 -11.07 -14.74
C GLN A 342 -30.16 -10.88 -15.70
N TRP A 343 -29.86 -10.47 -16.95
CA TRP A 343 -30.90 -10.36 -18.01
C TRP A 343 -30.27 -10.56 -19.40
N GLU A 344 -31.08 -10.98 -20.35
CA GLU A 344 -30.69 -11.09 -21.76
C GLU A 344 -30.92 -9.77 -22.48
N GLY A 345 -29.99 -9.41 -23.38
CA GLY A 345 -30.07 -8.23 -24.24
C GLY A 345 -28.91 -8.15 -25.21
N ASP A 346 -29.08 -7.43 -26.32
CA ASP A 346 -28.06 -7.16 -27.32
C ASP A 346 -27.31 -8.41 -27.85
N GLY A 347 -27.94 -9.56 -27.82
CA GLY A 347 -27.37 -10.84 -28.25
C GLY A 347 -26.42 -11.49 -27.24
N GLY A 348 -26.52 -11.10 -25.98
CA GLY A 348 -25.72 -11.64 -24.86
C GLY A 348 -26.49 -11.60 -23.57
N VAL A 349 -25.75 -11.79 -22.47
CA VAL A 349 -26.24 -11.80 -21.10
C VAL A 349 -25.56 -10.75 -20.28
N TYR A 350 -26.34 -9.86 -19.69
CA TYR A 350 -25.83 -8.90 -18.70
C TYR A 350 -25.88 -9.51 -17.30
N LYS A 351 -24.85 -9.25 -16.49
CA LYS A 351 -24.74 -9.66 -15.08
C LYS A 351 -24.21 -8.51 -14.25
N ILE A 352 -24.72 -8.36 -13.01
CA ILE A 352 -24.27 -7.34 -12.08
C ILE A 352 -24.45 -7.82 -10.63
N TRP A 353 -23.45 -7.56 -9.79
CA TRP A 353 -23.51 -7.69 -8.33
C TRP A 353 -23.50 -6.29 -7.75
N LEU A 354 -24.58 -5.91 -7.05
CA LEU A 354 -24.78 -4.53 -6.60
C LEU A 354 -24.01 -4.26 -5.30
N GLU A 355 -23.37 -3.09 -5.25
CA GLU A 355 -22.91 -2.50 -4.00
C GLU A 355 -23.99 -1.52 -3.50
N ASP A 356 -24.84 -2.04 -2.66
CA ASP A 356 -25.94 -1.31 -2.03
C ASP A 356 -25.83 -1.33 -0.50
N THR A 357 -26.79 -0.73 0.18
CA THR A 357 -26.81 -0.68 1.64
C THR A 357 -26.84 -2.06 2.29
N GLN A 358 -27.38 -3.09 1.63
CA GLN A 358 -27.44 -4.45 2.17
C GLN A 358 -26.05 -5.14 2.11
N SER A 359 -25.37 -5.03 0.97
CA SER A 359 -24.02 -5.59 0.83
C SER A 359 -23.01 -4.87 1.70
N LEU A 360 -23.13 -3.54 1.78
CA LEU A 360 -22.25 -2.73 2.62
C LEU A 360 -22.45 -3.04 4.12
N GLU A 361 -23.71 -3.24 4.55
CA GLU A 361 -23.98 -3.61 5.94
C GLU A 361 -23.31 -4.92 6.36
N GLU A 362 -23.32 -5.94 5.48
CA GLU A 362 -22.61 -7.18 5.75
C GLU A 362 -21.10 -6.99 5.89
N LYS A 363 -20.50 -6.09 5.10
CA LYS A 363 -19.09 -5.72 5.18
C LYS A 363 -18.77 -4.96 6.49
N LEU A 364 -19.59 -3.97 6.83
CA LEU A 364 -19.43 -3.19 8.06
C LEU A 364 -19.56 -4.05 9.34
N LYS A 365 -20.43 -5.07 9.33
CA LYS A 365 -20.50 -6.05 10.43
C LYS A 365 -19.16 -6.76 10.64
N VAL A 366 -18.52 -7.20 9.57
CA VAL A 366 -17.21 -7.87 9.64
C VAL A 366 -16.12 -6.92 10.16
N ILE A 367 -16.11 -5.68 9.70
CA ILE A 367 -15.17 -4.64 10.16
C ILE A 367 -15.32 -4.42 11.67
N LYS A 368 -16.55 -4.25 12.14
CA LYS A 368 -16.87 -4.03 13.56
C LYS A 368 -16.56 -5.27 14.42
N GLU A 369 -16.91 -6.47 13.95
CA GLU A 369 -16.64 -7.74 14.66
C GLU A 369 -15.14 -7.98 14.89
N ASN A 370 -14.29 -7.54 13.96
CA ASN A 370 -12.84 -7.62 14.07
C ASN A 370 -12.21 -6.43 14.80
N GLN A 371 -13.00 -5.45 15.24
CA GLN A 371 -12.54 -4.26 15.98
C GLN A 371 -11.44 -3.49 15.20
N LEU A 372 -11.62 -3.36 13.89
CA LEU A 372 -10.65 -2.66 13.04
C LEU A 372 -10.60 -1.16 13.37
N ALA A 373 -9.49 -0.51 13.01
CA ALA A 373 -9.30 0.93 13.17
C ALA A 373 -10.35 1.75 12.41
N GLY A 374 -10.88 1.23 11.30
CA GLY A 374 -11.88 1.94 10.53
C GLY A 374 -12.27 1.29 9.21
N VAL A 375 -12.99 2.07 8.42
CA VAL A 375 -13.40 1.78 7.06
C VAL A 375 -12.92 2.89 6.12
N ALA A 376 -12.63 2.55 4.88
CA ALA A 376 -12.27 3.49 3.82
C ALA A 376 -13.10 3.19 2.55
N GLU A 377 -13.58 4.22 1.87
CA GLU A 377 -14.50 4.07 0.75
C GLU A 377 -13.92 4.60 -0.56
N TRP A 378 -13.87 3.75 -1.58
CA TRP A 378 -13.55 4.16 -2.95
C TRP A 378 -14.82 4.27 -3.79
N SER A 379 -15.27 5.45 -4.18
CA SER A 379 -14.77 6.78 -3.84
C SER A 379 -15.96 7.75 -3.70
N LEU A 380 -15.71 8.90 -3.10
CA LEU A 380 -16.71 9.98 -2.99
C LEU A 380 -17.31 10.36 -4.33
N GLY A 381 -18.64 10.54 -4.35
CA GLY A 381 -19.42 10.83 -5.54
C GLY A 381 -19.96 9.60 -6.25
N MET A 382 -19.59 8.38 -5.81
CA MET A 382 -20.13 7.12 -6.33
C MET A 382 -21.14 6.46 -5.38
N GLU A 383 -21.27 6.99 -4.18
CA GLU A 383 -22.11 6.40 -3.14
C GLU A 383 -23.60 6.40 -3.48
N GLY A 384 -24.25 5.31 -3.18
CA GLY A 384 -25.71 5.19 -3.23
C GLY A 384 -26.42 5.93 -2.09
N SER A 385 -27.74 6.12 -2.24
CA SER A 385 -28.54 6.80 -1.21
C SER A 385 -28.57 6.00 0.09
N GLY A 386 -28.44 6.68 1.23
CA GLY A 386 -28.53 6.04 2.56
C GLY A 386 -27.23 5.41 3.07
N VAL A 387 -26.19 5.30 2.24
CA VAL A 387 -24.89 4.68 2.59
C VAL A 387 -24.26 5.36 3.81
N TRP A 388 -24.16 6.68 3.82
CA TRP A 388 -23.58 7.41 4.95
C TRP A 388 -24.33 7.26 6.26
N ALA A 389 -25.67 7.19 6.19
CA ALA A 389 -26.50 6.95 7.36
C ALA A 389 -26.32 5.52 7.91
N LEU A 390 -25.96 4.57 7.07
CA LEU A 390 -25.61 3.21 7.46
C LEU A 390 -24.22 3.16 8.10
N ILE A 391 -23.18 3.70 7.44
CA ILE A 391 -21.81 3.69 7.94
C ILE A 391 -21.73 4.32 9.33
N LEU A 392 -22.41 5.46 9.53
CA LEU A 392 -22.48 6.16 10.81
C LEU A 392 -22.91 5.28 11.99
N GLN A 393 -23.66 4.19 11.77
CA GLN A 393 -24.08 3.24 12.81
C GLN A 393 -22.97 2.28 13.25
N TYR A 394 -21.91 2.17 12.44
CA TYR A 394 -20.80 1.24 12.66
C TYR A 394 -19.52 1.91 13.12
N VAL A 395 -19.33 3.19 12.80
CA VAL A 395 -18.12 3.97 13.11
C VAL A 395 -18.25 4.88 14.33
N ASN A 396 -19.36 4.79 15.06
CA ASN A 396 -19.59 5.53 16.33
C ASN A 396 -19.48 4.62 17.54
#